data_2701ef9973f6cb336f09f93231a04f42
#
_entry.id   2701ef9973f6cb336f09f93231a04f42
#
_cell.length_a   1.000
_cell.length_b   1.000
_cell.length_c   1.000
_cell.angle_alpha   90.00
_cell.angle_beta   90.00
_cell.angle_gamma   90.00
#
_symmetry.space_group_name_H-M   'P 1'
#
loop_
_entity.id
_entity.type
_entity.pdbx_description
1 polymer ?
#
loop_
_entity_poly.entity_id
_entity_poly.type
_entity_poly.pdbx_seq_one_letter_code
_entity_poly.pdbx_strand_id
1 'polypeptide(L)'
;MIEHIRRVEYALDHYSCSSCDTGYDERGEIYVRYGEPERKTKITFDDPVLIDIVFQPGVAVSPTDFPRNEFWRYYNIDRDAYFIFVQDGSHYRLGDTSDLLPSVLRSGLGHGGRGQVKSKMVIAVMRSVYEQLAIEHPNFGPRFNDVDQWWMVHNDTGRLHNRDPLENAKIISGASGLQGERSPDAMEQDLGRPPNIYAQGIILDSKTEDHLAAYLLSTQIPSATSDVLGVFPPLSVAMRYARFLKPDGTTTIEIYWHPDPYAFPVLAHNSEEGYLVQTYVAEQTSDFETTRSTREVIRVQNPSRSSSITIPVQTIQINEAVNFFHLALQWDQYAFTSDGIEERLRVTSTRIDSLSALDASGITLEMSDLKPIASVGGSLPEPWPHGWIQKGMSFGLAFEIYHLTYGIEDLTSYRITYDVARTQGRSSSTSLEFEGESRLVQEEIYLELGDKTGELVITVSVQDQISGDEISRDLTIILENEQG
;
A
#
# COMPACT_ATOMS: atom_id res chain seq x y z
N MET A 1 3.88 -0.07 -7.83
CA MET A 1 3.74 -1.52 -8.12
C MET A 1 3.58 -2.34 -6.84
N ILE A 2 4.51 -2.38 -5.91
CA ILE A 2 4.40 -3.16 -4.65
C ILE A 2 3.15 -2.79 -3.86
N GLU A 3 2.88 -1.51 -3.67
CA GLU A 3 1.69 -1.06 -2.97
C GLU A 3 0.40 -1.55 -3.66
N HIS A 4 0.37 -1.61 -4.98
CA HIS A 4 -0.76 -2.16 -5.71
C HIS A 4 -0.92 -3.67 -5.44
N ILE A 5 0.17 -4.44 -5.49
CA ILE A 5 0.16 -5.89 -5.19
C ILE A 5 -0.31 -6.13 -3.77
N ARG A 6 0.22 -5.39 -2.80
CA ARG A 6 -0.20 -5.47 -1.40
C ARG A 6 -1.68 -5.18 -1.20
N ARG A 7 -2.23 -4.19 -1.93
CA ARG A 7 -3.66 -3.88 -1.90
C ARG A 7 -4.50 -5.00 -2.50
N VAL A 8 -4.03 -5.64 -3.56
CA VAL A 8 -4.70 -6.82 -4.15
C VAL A 8 -4.69 -7.98 -3.16
N GLU A 9 -3.55 -8.31 -2.54
CA GLU A 9 -3.45 -9.36 -1.50
C GLU A 9 -4.41 -9.06 -0.34
N TYR A 10 -4.41 -7.84 0.17
CA TYR A 10 -5.33 -7.43 1.22
C TYR A 10 -6.80 -7.56 0.82
N ALA A 11 -7.14 -7.17 -0.43
CA ALA A 11 -8.51 -7.28 -0.94
C ALA A 11 -8.96 -8.74 -1.07
N LEU A 12 -8.09 -9.65 -1.52
CA LEU A 12 -8.35 -11.09 -1.57
C LEU A 12 -8.60 -11.69 -0.18
N ASP A 13 -7.86 -11.22 0.84
CA ASP A 13 -7.99 -11.74 2.20
C ASP A 13 -9.23 -11.18 2.93
N HIS A 14 -9.57 -9.89 2.75
CA HIS A 14 -10.58 -9.21 3.57
C HIS A 14 -11.90 -8.95 2.85
N TYR A 15 -11.91 -8.94 1.52
CA TYR A 15 -13.08 -8.65 0.68
C TYR A 15 -13.34 -9.77 -0.33
N SER A 16 -12.90 -11.00 -0.02
CA SER A 16 -13.00 -12.14 -0.93
C SER A 16 -14.41 -12.38 -1.44
N CYS A 17 -14.52 -12.65 -2.75
CA CYS A 17 -15.76 -12.93 -3.44
C CYS A 17 -15.53 -14.04 -4.48
N SER A 18 -16.02 -15.25 -4.20
CA SER A 18 -15.82 -16.39 -5.11
C SER A 18 -16.60 -16.30 -6.42
N SER A 19 -17.61 -15.44 -6.48
CA SER A 19 -18.44 -15.19 -7.68
C SER A 19 -18.02 -13.99 -8.50
N CYS A 20 -17.01 -13.22 -8.01
CA CYS A 20 -16.52 -12.03 -8.68
C CYS A 20 -15.28 -12.36 -9.53
N ASP A 21 -15.17 -11.78 -10.72
CA ASP A 21 -14.07 -12.06 -11.67
C ASP A 21 -12.68 -11.71 -11.08
N THR A 22 -12.61 -10.70 -10.22
CA THR A 22 -11.39 -10.26 -9.57
C THR A 22 -10.99 -11.09 -8.33
N GLY A 23 -11.90 -11.97 -7.85
CA GLY A 23 -11.73 -12.71 -6.60
C GLY A 23 -12.10 -11.93 -5.33
N TYR A 24 -12.42 -10.64 -5.44
CA TYR A 24 -12.89 -9.77 -4.36
C TYR A 24 -14.10 -8.92 -4.80
N ASP A 25 -14.89 -8.43 -3.83
CA ASP A 25 -16.08 -7.62 -4.09
C ASP A 25 -15.73 -6.15 -4.41
N GLU A 26 -16.74 -5.30 -4.66
CA GLU A 26 -16.52 -3.91 -5.06
C GLU A 26 -15.83 -3.06 -3.97
N ARG A 27 -15.83 -3.47 -2.69
CA ARG A 27 -14.98 -2.85 -1.66
C ARG A 27 -13.51 -3.11 -1.96
N GLY A 28 -13.19 -4.34 -2.37
CA GLY A 28 -11.85 -4.71 -2.80
C GLY A 28 -11.39 -3.89 -4.01
N GLU A 29 -12.27 -3.66 -4.99
CA GLU A 29 -11.96 -2.85 -6.17
C GLU A 29 -11.61 -1.40 -5.78
N ILE A 30 -12.40 -0.79 -4.90
CA ILE A 30 -12.13 0.57 -4.39
C ILE A 30 -10.85 0.59 -3.55
N TYR A 31 -10.65 -0.41 -2.70
CA TYR A 31 -9.44 -0.52 -1.88
C TYR A 31 -8.17 -0.67 -2.73
N VAL A 32 -8.18 -1.53 -3.74
CA VAL A 32 -7.04 -1.71 -4.65
C VAL A 32 -6.72 -0.40 -5.37
N ARG A 33 -7.74 0.34 -5.78
CA ARG A 33 -7.61 1.58 -6.53
C ARG A 33 -7.11 2.73 -5.67
N TYR A 34 -7.72 2.93 -4.50
CA TYR A 34 -7.51 4.12 -3.68
C TYR A 34 -6.71 3.85 -2.39
N GLY A 35 -6.58 2.61 -1.96
CA GLY A 35 -5.97 2.23 -0.69
C GLY A 35 -6.96 2.23 0.46
N GLU A 36 -6.45 2.30 1.68
CA GLU A 36 -7.30 2.30 2.86
C GLU A 36 -8.03 3.64 3.02
N PRO A 37 -9.37 3.62 3.23
CA PRO A 37 -10.11 4.84 3.52
C PRO A 37 -9.71 5.39 4.90
N GLU A 38 -9.69 6.71 5.04
CA GLU A 38 -9.41 7.36 6.32
C GLU A 38 -10.48 7.06 7.36
N ARG A 39 -11.68 6.74 6.92
CA ARG A 39 -12.76 6.38 7.83
C ARG A 39 -13.70 5.34 7.22
N LYS A 40 -14.02 4.32 8.02
CA LYS A 40 -15.04 3.30 7.75
C LYS A 40 -16.10 3.37 8.83
N THR A 41 -17.34 3.58 8.46
CA THR A 41 -18.49 3.65 9.39
C THR A 41 -19.61 2.75 8.91
N LYS A 42 -20.48 2.34 9.81
CA LYS A 42 -21.72 1.59 9.50
C LYS A 42 -22.91 2.41 9.90
N ILE A 43 -23.91 2.48 9.05
CA ILE A 43 -25.20 3.08 9.35
C ILE A 43 -26.01 2.06 10.12
N THR A 44 -26.51 2.45 11.29
CA THR A 44 -27.33 1.62 12.17
C THR A 44 -28.79 2.04 12.15
N PHE A 45 -29.69 1.10 12.47
CA PHE A 45 -31.14 1.32 12.44
C PHE A 45 -31.77 0.97 13.79
N ASP A 46 -31.08 1.31 14.86
CA ASP A 46 -31.42 1.03 16.25
C ASP A 46 -31.98 2.26 17.00
N ASP A 47 -32.23 3.38 16.31
CA ASP A 47 -32.87 4.55 16.86
C ASP A 47 -34.30 4.20 17.38
N PRO A 48 -34.63 4.45 18.66
CA PRO A 48 -35.96 4.17 19.21
C PRO A 48 -37.10 4.83 18.45
N VAL A 49 -36.91 6.05 17.95
CA VAL A 49 -37.95 6.77 17.18
C VAL A 49 -38.19 6.08 15.84
N LEU A 50 -37.11 5.60 15.20
CA LEU A 50 -37.20 4.83 13.95
C LEU A 50 -37.90 3.50 14.19
N ILE A 51 -37.58 2.81 15.29
CA ILE A 51 -38.19 1.53 15.68
C ILE A 51 -39.70 1.68 15.82
N ASP A 52 -40.17 2.71 16.55
CA ASP A 52 -41.59 2.97 16.77
C ASP A 52 -42.37 3.28 15.46
N ILE A 53 -41.69 3.84 14.46
CA ILE A 53 -42.33 4.18 13.18
C ILE A 53 -42.36 3.00 12.23
N VAL A 54 -41.24 2.23 12.15
CA VAL A 54 -41.02 1.18 11.16
C VAL A 54 -41.69 -0.13 11.56
N PHE A 55 -41.76 -0.44 12.86
CA PHE A 55 -42.33 -1.70 13.37
C PHE A 55 -43.80 -1.60 13.71
N GLN A 56 -44.55 -0.73 13.04
CA GLN A 56 -46.01 -0.62 13.25
C GLN A 56 -46.77 -1.86 12.71
N PRO A 57 -47.87 -2.27 13.37
CA PRO A 57 -48.72 -3.36 12.90
C PRO A 57 -49.23 -3.08 11.48
N GLY A 58 -49.00 -4.01 10.57
CA GLY A 58 -49.50 -3.97 9.18
C GLY A 58 -48.46 -3.69 8.10
N VAL A 59 -47.22 -3.36 8.45
CA VAL A 59 -46.08 -3.37 7.56
C VAL A 59 -45.05 -4.34 8.14
N ALA A 60 -44.87 -5.48 7.49
CA ALA A 60 -43.92 -6.49 7.93
C ALA A 60 -42.49 -6.04 7.54
N VAL A 61 -41.88 -5.18 8.36
CA VAL A 61 -40.42 -4.83 8.24
C VAL A 61 -39.77 -5.32 9.51
N SER A 62 -38.72 -6.08 9.36
CA SER A 62 -37.86 -6.56 10.46
C SER A 62 -36.54 -5.81 10.48
N PRO A 63 -35.86 -5.68 11.62
CA PRO A 63 -34.50 -5.18 11.67
C PRO A 63 -33.53 -5.94 10.75
N THR A 64 -33.81 -7.22 10.51
CA THR A 64 -33.02 -8.07 9.60
C THR A 64 -33.25 -7.79 8.12
N ASP A 65 -34.27 -7.00 7.76
CA ASP A 65 -34.54 -6.59 6.38
C ASP A 65 -33.67 -5.40 5.93
N PHE A 66 -33.03 -4.73 6.88
CA PHE A 66 -32.07 -3.69 6.59
C PHE A 66 -30.76 -4.32 6.15
N PRO A 67 -30.22 -3.94 4.97
CA PRO A 67 -29.00 -4.51 4.48
C PRO A 67 -27.79 -4.10 5.34
N ARG A 68 -26.86 -5.01 5.53
CA ARG A 68 -25.55 -4.63 6.07
C ARG A 68 -24.89 -3.65 5.13
N ASN A 69 -24.18 -2.67 5.68
CA ASN A 69 -23.62 -1.59 4.91
C ASN A 69 -22.28 -1.13 5.49
N GLU A 70 -21.52 -0.45 4.66
CA GLU A 70 -20.31 0.27 5.04
C GLU A 70 -20.28 1.62 4.30
N PHE A 71 -19.91 2.67 5.01
CA PHE A 71 -19.65 4.00 4.47
C PHE A 71 -18.16 4.27 4.58
N TRP A 72 -17.52 4.50 3.43
CA TRP A 72 -16.08 4.77 3.35
C TRP A 72 -15.83 6.19 2.88
N ARG A 73 -14.85 6.84 3.49
CA ARG A 73 -14.50 8.23 3.20
C ARG A 73 -13.02 8.36 2.87
N TYR A 74 -12.73 9.16 1.83
CA TYR A 74 -11.39 9.37 1.28
C TYR A 74 -11.06 10.86 1.20
N TYR A 75 -10.78 11.50 2.33
CA TYR A 75 -10.48 12.94 2.40
C TYR A 75 -9.23 13.35 1.64
N ASN A 76 -8.21 12.48 1.61
CA ASN A 76 -6.92 12.77 0.99
C ASN A 76 -6.97 12.70 -0.53
N ILE A 77 -8.00 12.07 -1.09
CA ILE A 77 -8.20 11.97 -2.53
C ILE A 77 -9.02 13.14 -3.04
N ASP A 78 -10.19 13.31 -2.46
CA ASP A 78 -11.09 14.42 -2.72
C ASP A 78 -11.90 14.69 -1.45
N ARG A 79 -12.12 15.96 -1.13
CA ARG A 79 -12.90 16.38 0.04
C ARG A 79 -14.31 15.80 0.03
N ASP A 80 -14.86 15.57 -1.17
CA ASP A 80 -16.20 15.06 -1.39
C ASP A 80 -16.26 13.59 -1.76
N ALA A 81 -15.11 12.86 -1.73
CA ALA A 81 -15.05 11.45 -2.07
C ALA A 81 -15.57 10.56 -0.94
N TYR A 82 -16.63 9.83 -1.22
CA TYR A 82 -17.17 8.79 -0.37
C TYR A 82 -17.76 7.65 -1.19
N PHE A 83 -17.86 6.48 -0.55
CA PHE A 83 -18.49 5.29 -1.14
C PHE A 83 -19.43 4.65 -0.13
N ILE A 84 -20.58 4.22 -0.60
CA ILE A 84 -21.56 3.45 0.16
C ILE A 84 -21.54 2.02 -0.38
N PHE A 85 -21.29 1.06 0.49
CA PHE A 85 -21.34 -0.35 0.16
C PHE A 85 -22.52 -1.01 0.84
N VAL A 86 -23.27 -1.80 0.11
CA VAL A 86 -24.45 -2.50 0.60
C VAL A 86 -24.30 -3.99 0.33
N GLN A 87 -24.60 -4.80 1.33
CA GLN A 87 -24.53 -6.26 1.19
C GLN A 87 -25.61 -6.76 0.23
N ASP A 88 -25.16 -7.51 -0.78
CA ASP A 88 -26.01 -8.23 -1.73
C ASP A 88 -25.63 -9.73 -1.70
N GLY A 89 -26.46 -10.55 -1.06
CA GLY A 89 -26.11 -11.94 -0.81
C GLY A 89 -24.88 -12.13 0.07
N SER A 90 -23.82 -12.73 -0.51
CA SER A 90 -22.56 -13.02 0.22
C SER A 90 -21.48 -11.94 0.06
N HIS A 91 -21.67 -10.95 -0.80
CA HIS A 91 -20.69 -9.92 -1.11
C HIS A 91 -21.27 -8.51 -0.94
N TYR A 92 -20.42 -7.50 -1.04
CA TYR A 92 -20.84 -6.10 -0.99
C TYR A 92 -20.71 -5.48 -2.40
N ARG A 93 -21.67 -4.62 -2.72
CA ARG A 93 -21.65 -3.82 -3.94
C ARG A 93 -21.70 -2.34 -3.63
N LEU A 94 -21.25 -1.53 -4.56
CA LEU A 94 -21.50 -0.09 -4.53
C LEU A 94 -23.00 0.19 -4.59
N GLY A 95 -23.43 1.10 -3.77
CA GLY A 95 -24.83 1.51 -3.66
C GLY A 95 -24.97 2.99 -3.43
N ASP A 96 -26.22 3.40 -3.30
CA ASP A 96 -26.62 4.73 -2.88
C ASP A 96 -27.34 4.70 -1.54
N THR A 97 -27.67 5.86 -0.97
CA THR A 97 -28.38 5.94 0.31
C THR A 97 -29.76 5.29 0.26
N SER A 98 -30.42 5.22 -0.89
CA SER A 98 -31.70 4.53 -1.04
C SER A 98 -31.58 2.99 -1.02
N ASP A 99 -30.39 2.45 -1.29
CA ASP A 99 -30.11 1.02 -1.17
C ASP A 99 -30.08 0.54 0.28
N LEU A 100 -29.89 1.44 1.23
CA LEU A 100 -29.99 1.16 2.67
C LEU A 100 -31.44 0.87 3.13
N LEU A 101 -32.42 1.21 2.31
CA LEU A 101 -33.82 0.91 2.58
C LEU A 101 -34.13 -0.58 2.34
N PRO A 102 -34.89 -1.23 3.22
CA PRO A 102 -35.44 -2.57 2.93
C PRO A 102 -36.21 -2.61 1.60
N SER A 103 -36.08 -3.68 0.84
CA SER A 103 -36.75 -3.85 -0.44
C SER A 103 -38.27 -3.70 -0.34
N VAL A 104 -38.85 -4.14 0.80
CA VAL A 104 -40.29 -4.02 1.10
C VAL A 104 -40.75 -2.56 1.20
N LEU A 105 -39.89 -1.65 1.62
CA LEU A 105 -40.18 -0.20 1.68
C LEU A 105 -39.98 0.49 0.34
N ARG A 106 -39.00 0.06 -0.44
CA ARG A 106 -38.74 0.60 -1.81
C ARG A 106 -39.87 0.28 -2.78
N SER A 107 -40.51 -0.87 -2.61
CA SER A 107 -41.61 -1.33 -3.48
C SER A 107 -42.96 -0.79 -2.98
N GLY A 108 -43.80 -0.34 -3.92
CA GLY A 108 -45.21 -0.04 -3.64
C GLY A 108 -45.47 1.32 -2.96
N LEU A 109 -44.70 2.33 -3.27
CA LEU A 109 -44.94 3.74 -2.86
C LEU A 109 -46.10 4.35 -3.68
N GLY A 110 -47.21 3.62 -3.82
CA GLY A 110 -48.37 4.05 -4.61
C GLY A 110 -49.37 4.91 -3.87
N HIS A 111 -50.43 5.36 -4.60
CA HIS A 111 -51.56 6.10 -4.06
C HIS A 111 -52.50 5.15 -3.32
N GLY A 112 -52.70 5.37 -2.04
CA GLY A 112 -53.62 4.59 -1.20
C GLY A 112 -53.10 4.46 0.24
N GLY A 113 -53.97 4.13 1.22
CA GLY A 113 -53.64 4.15 2.64
C GLY A 113 -52.37 3.37 3.02
N ARG A 114 -52.15 2.21 2.42
CA ARG A 114 -50.92 1.41 2.65
C ARG A 114 -49.68 2.04 2.01
N GLY A 115 -49.79 2.67 0.84
CA GLY A 115 -48.73 3.38 0.17
C GLY A 115 -48.27 4.62 0.95
N GLN A 116 -49.20 5.36 1.55
CA GLN A 116 -48.87 6.54 2.38
C GLN A 116 -48.13 6.15 3.69
N VAL A 117 -48.51 5.04 4.34
CA VAL A 117 -47.80 4.54 5.53
C VAL A 117 -46.37 4.16 5.17
N LYS A 118 -46.18 3.44 4.07
CA LYS A 118 -44.82 3.07 3.58
C LYS A 118 -44.00 4.31 3.24
N SER A 119 -44.60 5.30 2.59
CA SER A 119 -43.90 6.54 2.20
C SER A 119 -43.38 7.29 3.42
N LYS A 120 -44.20 7.40 4.51
CA LYS A 120 -43.75 7.99 5.78
C LYS A 120 -42.60 7.19 6.40
N MET A 121 -42.65 5.86 6.33
CA MET A 121 -41.55 5.01 6.81
C MET A 121 -40.26 5.24 6.03
N VAL A 122 -40.34 5.33 4.71
CA VAL A 122 -39.17 5.67 3.86
C VAL A 122 -38.54 6.98 4.28
N ILE A 123 -39.38 8.02 4.47
CA ILE A 123 -38.91 9.34 4.91
C ILE A 123 -38.26 9.29 6.29
N ALA A 124 -38.84 8.54 7.25
CA ALA A 124 -38.26 8.37 8.57
C ALA A 124 -36.92 7.65 8.55
N VAL A 125 -36.82 6.59 7.75
CA VAL A 125 -35.53 5.85 7.58
C VAL A 125 -34.49 6.75 6.93
N MET A 126 -34.83 7.44 5.84
CA MET A 126 -33.88 8.33 5.15
C MET A 126 -33.45 9.51 6.01
N ARG A 127 -34.35 10.04 6.86
CA ARG A 127 -34.00 11.04 7.88
C ARG A 127 -32.91 10.53 8.81
N SER A 128 -33.08 9.33 9.37
CA SER A 128 -32.08 8.70 10.26
C SER A 128 -30.77 8.39 9.54
N VAL A 129 -30.83 7.94 8.28
CA VAL A 129 -29.65 7.72 7.44
C VAL A 129 -28.89 9.02 7.23
N TYR A 130 -29.58 10.09 6.80
CA TYR A 130 -28.93 11.37 6.55
C TYR A 130 -28.41 12.04 7.83
N GLU A 131 -29.06 11.85 8.97
CA GLU A 131 -28.59 12.32 10.28
C GLU A 131 -27.21 11.71 10.62
N GLN A 132 -27.08 10.39 10.48
CA GLN A 132 -25.82 9.69 10.72
C GLN A 132 -24.75 10.08 9.69
N LEU A 133 -25.10 10.15 8.42
CA LEU A 133 -24.18 10.53 7.36
C LEU A 133 -23.74 11.99 7.42
N ALA A 134 -24.58 12.90 7.94
CA ALA A 134 -24.22 14.30 8.13
C ALA A 134 -23.10 14.51 9.16
N ILE A 135 -22.96 13.58 10.12
CA ILE A 135 -21.85 13.56 11.07
C ILE A 135 -20.56 13.14 10.34
N GLU A 136 -20.70 12.23 9.40
CA GLU A 136 -19.57 11.65 8.67
C GLU A 136 -19.13 12.50 7.49
N HIS A 137 -20.05 13.17 6.78
CA HIS A 137 -19.74 13.90 5.56
C HIS A 137 -20.62 15.14 5.37
N PRO A 138 -20.02 16.32 5.09
CA PRO A 138 -20.77 17.59 5.05
C PRO A 138 -21.85 17.64 3.96
N ASN A 139 -21.72 16.90 2.86
CA ASN A 139 -22.72 16.88 1.77
C ASN A 139 -24.09 16.34 2.19
N PHE A 140 -24.16 15.59 3.29
CA PHE A 140 -25.42 15.07 3.83
C PHE A 140 -26.14 16.02 4.78
N GLY A 141 -25.48 17.07 5.28
CA GLY A 141 -26.11 18.07 6.14
C GLY A 141 -27.31 18.76 5.52
N PRO A 142 -27.23 19.32 4.30
CA PRO A 142 -28.37 19.89 3.59
C PRO A 142 -29.50 18.87 3.37
N ARG A 143 -29.19 17.64 2.97
CA ARG A 143 -30.17 16.57 2.74
C ARG A 143 -30.92 16.19 4.04
N PHE A 144 -30.16 16.07 5.14
CA PHE A 144 -30.77 15.86 6.47
C PHE A 144 -31.73 17.01 6.82
N ASN A 145 -31.31 18.25 6.68
CA ASN A 145 -32.12 19.41 7.00
C ASN A 145 -33.43 19.47 6.17
N ASP A 146 -33.36 19.16 4.89
CA ASP A 146 -34.55 19.14 4.00
C ASP A 146 -35.55 18.08 4.45
N VAL A 147 -35.07 16.85 4.76
CA VAL A 147 -35.93 15.74 5.21
C VAL A 147 -36.48 15.98 6.61
N ASP A 148 -35.66 16.52 7.50
CA ASP A 148 -36.05 16.83 8.88
C ASP A 148 -37.13 17.93 8.93
N GLN A 149 -37.00 19.00 8.12
CA GLN A 149 -38.00 20.04 7.98
C GLN A 149 -39.31 19.48 7.45
N TRP A 150 -39.27 18.68 6.39
CA TRP A 150 -40.46 18.02 5.87
C TRP A 150 -41.11 17.15 6.92
N TRP A 151 -40.32 16.39 7.67
CA TRP A 151 -40.79 15.53 8.76
C TRP A 151 -41.48 16.32 9.87
N MET A 152 -40.86 17.41 10.32
CA MET A 152 -41.43 18.28 11.35
C MET A 152 -42.80 18.87 10.95
N VAL A 153 -42.91 19.33 9.71
CA VAL A 153 -44.15 19.89 9.18
C VAL A 153 -45.29 18.86 9.16
N HIS A 154 -44.98 17.60 8.81
CA HIS A 154 -46.02 16.58 8.58
C HIS A 154 -46.27 15.64 9.76
N ASN A 155 -45.40 15.61 10.76
CA ASN A 155 -45.52 14.69 11.89
C ASN A 155 -45.47 15.33 13.27
N ASP A 156 -45.24 16.63 13.40
CA ASP A 156 -45.36 17.33 14.68
C ASP A 156 -46.81 17.45 15.07
N THR A 157 -47.30 16.42 15.77
CA THR A 157 -48.70 16.20 16.11
C THR A 157 -49.19 17.05 17.28
N GLY A 158 -48.29 17.83 17.91
CA GLY A 158 -48.66 18.45 19.20
C GLY A 158 -49.13 19.91 19.15
N ARG A 159 -48.69 20.68 18.17
CA ARG A 159 -48.93 22.14 18.17
C ARG A 159 -49.50 22.74 16.88
N LEU A 160 -49.47 22.02 15.74
CA LEU A 160 -49.79 22.57 14.44
C LEU A 160 -50.99 21.90 13.72
N HIS A 161 -51.77 21.10 14.44
CA HIS A 161 -52.87 20.26 13.91
C HIS A 161 -53.98 20.99 13.16
N ASN A 162 -54.03 22.31 13.18
CA ASN A 162 -55.07 23.12 12.55
C ASN A 162 -54.59 24.12 11.49
N ARG A 163 -53.33 24.01 11.02
CA ARG A 163 -52.82 24.92 10.00
C ARG A 163 -52.44 24.15 8.74
N ASP A 164 -52.54 24.86 7.60
CA ASP A 164 -52.07 24.38 6.31
C ASP A 164 -50.57 24.02 6.41
N PRO A 165 -50.13 22.85 5.92
CA PRO A 165 -48.72 22.47 5.86
C PRO A 165 -47.79 23.53 5.26
N LEU A 166 -48.29 24.28 4.24
CA LEU A 166 -47.58 25.41 3.62
C LEU A 166 -47.38 26.60 4.57
N GLU A 167 -48.37 26.92 5.44
CA GLU A 167 -48.22 28.00 6.42
C GLU A 167 -47.21 27.60 7.55
N ASN A 168 -47.18 26.33 7.90
CA ASN A 168 -46.23 25.81 8.89
C ASN A 168 -44.78 25.82 8.32
N ALA A 169 -44.62 25.50 7.06
CA ALA A 169 -43.33 25.60 6.36
C ALA A 169 -42.76 27.03 6.37
N LYS A 170 -43.62 28.03 6.11
CA LYS A 170 -43.24 29.45 6.16
C LYS A 170 -42.78 29.91 7.55
N ILE A 171 -43.41 29.40 8.60
CA ILE A 171 -43.06 29.75 9.99
C ILE A 171 -41.70 29.12 10.35
N ILE A 172 -41.47 27.88 9.99
CA ILE A 172 -40.23 27.15 10.28
C ILE A 172 -39.05 27.74 9.45
N SER A 173 -39.22 27.99 8.18
CA SER A 173 -38.19 28.59 7.31
C SER A 173 -37.82 30.02 7.73
N GLY A 174 -38.79 30.78 8.23
CA GLY A 174 -38.56 32.13 8.78
C GLY A 174 -37.86 32.17 10.14
N ALA A 175 -37.99 31.11 10.95
CA ALA A 175 -37.42 31.05 12.29
C ALA A 175 -36.02 30.48 12.35
N SER A 176 -35.61 29.66 11.37
CA SER A 176 -34.36 28.90 11.45
C SER A 176 -33.15 29.61 10.85
N GLY A 177 -33.30 30.70 10.10
CA GLY A 177 -32.17 31.42 9.51
C GLY A 177 -31.30 30.57 8.57
N LEU A 178 -31.79 29.40 8.17
CA LEU A 178 -31.06 28.46 7.29
C LEU A 178 -31.16 28.96 5.84
N GLN A 179 -30.19 29.76 5.45
CA GLN A 179 -29.94 30.07 4.04
C GLN A 179 -29.15 28.92 3.43
N GLY A 180 -29.86 27.89 2.94
CA GLY A 180 -29.32 26.97 1.95
C GLY A 180 -29.33 27.59 0.55
N GLU A 181 -28.51 27.11 -0.36
CA GLU A 181 -28.40 27.61 -1.76
C GLU A 181 -29.67 27.41 -2.61
N ARG A 182 -30.73 26.79 -2.10
CA ARG A 182 -32.02 26.63 -2.79
C ARG A 182 -32.89 27.87 -2.65
N SER A 183 -33.57 28.24 -3.73
CA SER A 183 -34.48 29.36 -3.69
C SER A 183 -35.65 29.08 -2.72
N PRO A 184 -36.16 30.10 -1.98
CA PRO A 184 -37.29 29.94 -1.07
C PRO A 184 -38.51 29.30 -1.73
N ASP A 185 -38.77 29.57 -2.99
CA ASP A 185 -39.91 29.03 -3.76
C ASP A 185 -39.76 27.51 -4.02
N ALA A 186 -38.55 27.02 -4.26
CA ALA A 186 -38.32 25.60 -4.47
C ALA A 186 -38.52 24.82 -3.16
N MET A 187 -38.05 25.38 -2.03
CA MET A 187 -38.22 24.78 -0.68
C MET A 187 -39.68 24.74 -0.28
N GLU A 188 -40.48 25.80 -0.57
CA GLU A 188 -41.90 25.84 -0.31
C GLU A 188 -42.68 24.79 -1.15
N GLN A 189 -42.29 24.54 -2.38
CA GLN A 189 -42.87 23.50 -3.23
C GLN A 189 -42.56 22.09 -2.66
N ASP A 190 -41.37 21.84 -2.20
CA ASP A 190 -40.96 20.53 -1.67
C ASP A 190 -41.66 20.21 -0.36
N LEU A 191 -41.78 21.17 0.52
CA LEU A 191 -42.51 21.01 1.82
C LEU A 191 -44.03 20.80 1.65
N GLY A 192 -44.62 21.24 0.55
CA GLY A 192 -46.03 21.00 0.21
C GLY A 192 -46.29 19.63 -0.45
N ARG A 193 -45.30 18.89 -0.81
CA ARG A 193 -45.49 17.61 -1.50
C ARG A 193 -46.08 16.53 -0.63
N PRO A 194 -47.05 15.73 -1.12
CA PRO A 194 -47.60 14.60 -0.36
C PRO A 194 -46.51 13.53 -0.18
N PRO A 195 -46.63 12.72 0.94
CA PRO A 195 -45.58 11.78 1.38
C PRO A 195 -45.08 10.85 0.29
N ASN A 196 -45.96 10.37 -0.57
CA ASN A 196 -45.57 9.42 -1.64
C ASN A 196 -44.70 10.07 -2.74
N ILE A 197 -44.97 11.32 -3.09
CA ILE A 197 -44.19 12.06 -4.07
C ILE A 197 -42.83 12.45 -3.48
N TYR A 198 -42.83 12.90 -2.23
CA TYR A 198 -41.61 13.28 -1.54
C TYR A 198 -40.66 12.07 -1.31
N ALA A 199 -41.20 10.93 -0.85
CA ALA A 199 -40.41 9.71 -0.71
C ALA A 199 -39.82 9.20 -2.04
N GLN A 200 -40.59 9.31 -3.14
CA GLN A 200 -40.08 8.97 -4.46
C GLN A 200 -38.96 9.92 -4.91
N GLY A 201 -39.09 11.21 -4.61
CA GLY A 201 -38.06 12.23 -4.85
C GLY A 201 -36.75 11.89 -4.14
N ILE A 202 -36.79 11.61 -2.84
CA ILE A 202 -35.61 11.23 -2.07
C ILE A 202 -34.89 10.01 -2.67
N ILE A 203 -35.64 8.97 -3.05
CA ILE A 203 -35.06 7.77 -3.66
C ILE A 203 -34.42 8.10 -5.02
N LEU A 204 -35.06 8.94 -5.81
CA LEU A 204 -34.53 9.33 -7.12
C LEU A 204 -33.27 10.19 -6.98
N ASP A 205 -33.27 11.17 -6.07
CA ASP A 205 -32.15 12.04 -5.78
C ASP A 205 -30.93 11.22 -5.27
N SER A 206 -31.18 10.26 -4.37
CA SER A 206 -30.13 9.34 -3.90
C SER A 206 -29.49 8.57 -5.05
N LYS A 207 -30.30 7.97 -5.94
CA LYS A 207 -29.81 7.24 -7.09
C LYS A 207 -29.03 8.12 -8.07
N THR A 208 -29.48 9.35 -8.26
CA THR A 208 -28.86 10.25 -9.22
C THR A 208 -27.56 10.84 -8.70
N GLU A 209 -27.53 11.29 -7.44
CA GLU A 209 -26.39 12.00 -6.87
C GLU A 209 -25.35 11.03 -6.32
N ASP A 210 -25.75 10.07 -5.47
CA ASP A 210 -24.81 9.18 -4.79
C ASP A 210 -24.22 8.14 -5.75
N HIS A 211 -25.07 7.50 -6.54
CA HIS A 211 -24.63 6.46 -7.47
C HIS A 211 -23.77 7.03 -8.60
N LEU A 212 -24.13 8.20 -9.14
CA LEU A 212 -23.34 8.84 -10.18
C LEU A 212 -21.97 9.27 -9.66
N ALA A 213 -21.90 9.86 -8.46
CA ALA A 213 -20.66 10.26 -7.84
C ALA A 213 -19.74 9.04 -7.55
N ALA A 214 -20.29 7.99 -6.97
CA ALA A 214 -19.55 6.75 -6.71
C ALA A 214 -19.11 6.07 -8.01
N TYR A 215 -19.96 6.02 -9.03
CA TYR A 215 -19.64 5.43 -10.32
C TYR A 215 -18.52 6.21 -11.03
N LEU A 216 -18.60 7.53 -11.10
CA LEU A 216 -17.56 8.35 -11.71
C LEU A 216 -16.20 8.14 -11.02
N LEU A 217 -16.17 8.17 -9.70
CA LEU A 217 -14.96 7.91 -8.95
C LEU A 217 -14.45 6.47 -9.17
N SER A 218 -15.32 5.47 -9.18
CA SER A 218 -14.93 4.07 -9.37
C SER A 218 -14.37 3.77 -10.76
N THR A 219 -14.75 4.52 -11.79
CA THR A 219 -14.29 4.32 -13.16
C THR A 219 -13.13 5.21 -13.58
N GLN A 220 -12.88 6.32 -12.88
CA GLN A 220 -11.77 7.20 -13.17
C GLN A 220 -10.42 6.60 -12.73
N ILE A 221 -9.36 6.89 -13.50
CA ILE A 221 -7.99 6.62 -13.04
C ILE A 221 -7.71 7.62 -11.92
N PRO A 222 -7.41 7.17 -10.69
CA PRO A 222 -7.18 8.08 -9.59
C PRO A 222 -5.96 8.95 -9.85
N SER A 223 -6.15 10.27 -9.75
CA SER A 223 -5.05 11.24 -9.77
C SER A 223 -4.22 11.23 -8.48
N ALA A 224 -4.82 10.73 -7.40
CA ALA A 224 -4.19 10.52 -6.11
C ALA A 224 -4.70 9.20 -5.51
N THR A 225 -3.89 8.60 -4.68
CA THR A 225 -4.29 7.47 -3.83
C THR A 225 -4.14 7.89 -2.37
N SER A 226 -4.86 7.27 -1.46
CA SER A 226 -4.58 7.44 -0.03
C SER A 226 -3.20 6.81 0.21
N ASP A 227 -2.16 7.60 -0.05
CA ASP A 227 -0.80 7.10 -0.08
C ASP A 227 -0.28 7.03 1.34
N VAL A 228 -0.36 5.85 1.91
CA VAL A 228 0.23 5.52 3.20
C VAL A 228 1.74 5.81 3.19
N LEU A 229 2.41 5.73 2.02
CA LEU A 229 3.83 6.05 1.89
C LEU A 229 4.15 7.52 2.21
N GLY A 230 3.26 8.45 1.84
CA GLY A 230 3.44 9.89 2.11
C GLY A 230 3.16 10.32 3.55
N VAL A 231 2.51 9.49 4.35
CA VAL A 231 2.14 9.81 5.75
C VAL A 231 3.26 9.44 6.72
N PHE A 232 4.07 8.42 6.41
CA PHE A 232 5.13 7.95 7.28
C PHE A 232 6.48 8.57 6.91
N PRO A 233 7.33 8.88 7.90
CA PRO A 233 8.69 9.30 7.61
C PRO A 233 9.44 8.18 6.90
N PRO A 234 10.37 8.51 5.98
CA PRO A 234 11.11 7.51 5.24
C PRO A 234 12.00 6.68 6.17
N LEU A 235 12.04 5.37 5.93
CA LEU A 235 13.02 4.48 6.53
C LEU A 235 14.32 4.58 5.71
N SER A 236 15.43 4.89 6.36
CA SER A 236 16.74 4.83 5.71
C SER A 236 17.20 3.37 5.65
N VAL A 237 17.40 2.87 4.44
CA VAL A 237 17.86 1.50 4.17
C VAL A 237 19.01 1.55 3.20
N ALA A 238 20.16 1.02 3.61
CA ALA A 238 21.24 0.70 2.68
C ALA A 238 20.90 -0.60 1.94
N MET A 239 21.04 -0.60 0.62
CA MET A 239 20.72 -1.75 -0.21
C MET A 239 21.72 -1.89 -1.36
N ARG A 240 22.13 -3.12 -1.61
CA ARG A 240 22.87 -3.54 -2.81
C ARG A 240 22.33 -4.87 -3.31
N TYR A 241 22.66 -5.21 -4.53
CA TYR A 241 22.38 -6.52 -5.10
C TYR A 241 23.60 -7.04 -5.87
N ALA A 242 23.65 -8.34 -6.05
CA ALA A 242 24.62 -9.01 -6.94
C ALA A 242 23.93 -10.16 -7.67
N ARG A 243 24.28 -10.33 -8.95
CA ARG A 243 23.80 -11.43 -9.80
C ARG A 243 24.85 -12.54 -9.84
N PHE A 244 24.36 -13.78 -9.77
CA PHE A 244 25.16 -14.99 -9.88
C PHE A 244 24.51 -15.96 -10.87
N LEU A 245 25.34 -16.70 -11.60
CA LEU A 245 24.88 -17.72 -12.55
C LEU A 245 24.81 -19.08 -11.86
N LYS A 246 23.66 -19.73 -11.90
CA LYS A 246 23.49 -21.09 -11.41
C LYS A 246 23.95 -22.14 -12.43
N PRO A 247 24.24 -23.38 -11.99
CA PRO A 247 24.61 -24.47 -12.87
C PRO A 247 23.56 -24.83 -13.93
N ASP A 248 22.30 -24.51 -13.69
CA ASP A 248 21.18 -24.72 -14.63
C ASP A 248 21.06 -23.61 -15.68
N GLY A 249 21.94 -22.60 -15.66
CA GLY A 249 21.93 -21.44 -16.55
C GLY A 249 20.99 -20.32 -16.12
N THR A 250 20.33 -20.42 -14.96
CA THR A 250 19.51 -19.33 -14.44
C THR A 250 20.36 -18.31 -13.68
N THR A 251 19.97 -17.03 -13.76
CA THR A 251 20.59 -15.97 -12.97
C THR A 251 19.89 -15.84 -11.63
N THR A 252 20.65 -15.94 -10.55
CA THR A 252 20.18 -15.66 -9.18
C THR A 252 20.59 -14.24 -8.81
N ILE A 253 19.68 -13.50 -8.16
CA ILE A 253 19.96 -12.18 -7.63
C ILE A 253 19.95 -12.28 -6.11
N GLU A 254 21.03 -11.88 -5.50
CA GLU A 254 21.11 -11.70 -4.05
C GLU A 254 20.94 -10.23 -3.74
N ILE A 255 19.97 -9.89 -2.88
CA ILE A 255 19.71 -8.52 -2.43
C ILE A 255 20.15 -8.43 -0.97
N TYR A 256 21.09 -7.54 -0.70
CA TYR A 256 21.60 -7.26 0.63
C TYR A 256 21.02 -5.94 1.09
N TRP A 257 20.46 -5.89 2.28
CA TRP A 257 19.92 -4.66 2.82
C TRP A 257 20.12 -4.60 4.34
N HIS A 258 20.24 -3.38 4.81
CA HIS A 258 20.40 -3.11 6.22
C HIS A 258 19.75 -1.77 6.55
N PRO A 259 18.81 -1.71 7.51
CA PRO A 259 18.28 -0.44 7.97
C PRO A 259 19.42 0.34 8.62
N ASP A 260 19.46 1.64 8.37
CA ASP A 260 20.45 2.51 9.00
C ASP A 260 20.24 2.49 10.53
N PRO A 261 21.22 1.99 11.31
CA PRO A 261 21.08 1.87 12.76
C PRO A 261 20.94 3.23 13.45
N TYR A 262 21.42 4.32 12.83
CA TYR A 262 21.31 5.68 13.36
C TYR A 262 19.99 6.35 12.98
N ALA A 263 19.28 5.86 11.98
CA ALA A 263 17.98 6.35 11.57
C ALA A 263 16.83 5.84 12.45
N PHE A 264 17.09 4.89 13.35
CA PHE A 264 16.09 4.48 14.32
C PHE A 264 15.97 5.57 15.40
N PRO A 265 14.86 6.33 15.45
CA PRO A 265 14.63 7.13 16.63
C PRO A 265 14.61 6.16 17.80
N VAL A 266 15.35 6.48 18.84
CA VAL A 266 15.07 5.91 20.14
C VAL A 266 13.60 6.22 20.39
N LEU A 267 12.72 5.27 20.11
CA LEU A 267 11.31 5.39 20.48
C LEU A 267 11.34 5.53 21.99
N ALA A 268 11.28 6.80 22.39
CA ALA A 268 11.15 7.18 23.77
C ALA A 268 9.90 6.46 24.25
N HIS A 269 10.05 5.74 25.32
CA HIS A 269 9.02 5.22 26.17
C HIS A 269 8.46 3.83 25.80
N ASN A 270 8.96 2.84 26.48
CA ASN A 270 8.31 1.60 26.89
C ASN A 270 8.28 0.37 25.97
N SER A 271 8.88 0.33 24.81
CA SER A 271 8.96 -0.95 24.10
C SER A 271 10.24 -1.73 24.52
N GLU A 272 10.12 -2.54 25.56
CA GLU A 272 11.14 -3.57 25.86
C GLU A 272 11.23 -4.63 24.75
N GLU A 273 10.33 -4.60 23.74
CA GLU A 273 10.08 -5.69 22.82
C GLU A 273 10.69 -5.55 21.42
N GLY A 274 11.22 -4.38 21.04
CA GLY A 274 11.83 -4.17 19.71
C GLY A 274 10.84 -3.82 18.61
N TYR A 275 11.25 -3.96 17.33
CA TYR A 275 10.40 -3.70 16.16
C TYR A 275 10.53 -4.78 15.12
N LEU A 276 9.55 -4.82 14.21
CA LEU A 276 9.57 -5.63 13.00
C LEU A 276 9.97 -4.78 11.81
N VAL A 277 10.81 -5.32 10.96
CA VAL A 277 11.01 -4.81 9.60
C VAL A 277 10.49 -5.85 8.63
N GLN A 278 9.50 -5.46 7.86
CA GLN A 278 8.90 -6.30 6.84
C GLN A 278 9.43 -5.86 5.48
N THR A 279 9.98 -6.80 4.74
CA THR A 279 10.45 -6.58 3.37
C THR A 279 9.48 -7.19 2.39
N TYR A 280 9.13 -6.44 1.37
CA TYR A 280 8.46 -6.91 0.18
C TYR A 280 9.40 -6.81 -1.01
N VAL A 281 9.48 -7.88 -1.79
CA VAL A 281 10.17 -7.90 -3.06
C VAL A 281 9.17 -8.37 -4.11
N ALA A 282 8.94 -7.57 -5.12
CA ALA A 282 8.15 -7.95 -6.28
C ALA A 282 9.03 -7.99 -7.52
N GLU A 283 9.07 -9.12 -8.18
CA GLU A 283 9.68 -9.32 -9.48
C GLU A 283 8.62 -9.26 -10.58
N GLN A 284 8.96 -8.66 -11.70
CA GLN A 284 8.05 -8.52 -12.82
C GLN A 284 8.81 -8.71 -14.13
N THR A 285 8.24 -9.49 -15.03
CA THR A 285 8.80 -9.70 -16.37
C THR A 285 8.78 -8.42 -17.19
N SER A 286 9.61 -8.35 -18.23
CA SER A 286 9.77 -7.16 -19.09
C SER A 286 8.47 -6.74 -19.78
N ASP A 287 7.55 -7.65 -20.02
CA ASP A 287 6.23 -7.43 -20.60
C ASP A 287 5.14 -7.12 -19.56
N PHE A 288 5.49 -7.16 -18.27
CA PHE A 288 4.59 -6.96 -17.14
C PHE A 288 3.47 -8.00 -16.99
N GLU A 289 3.55 -9.13 -17.69
CA GLU A 289 2.53 -10.18 -17.65
C GLU A 289 2.62 -11.04 -16.37
N THR A 290 3.84 -11.29 -15.92
CA THR A 290 4.06 -12.12 -14.73
C THR A 290 4.60 -11.26 -13.58
N THR A 291 3.95 -11.35 -12.43
CA THR A 291 4.41 -10.73 -11.19
C THR A 291 4.49 -11.79 -10.11
N ARG A 292 5.61 -11.83 -9.41
CA ARG A 292 5.80 -12.65 -8.20
C ARG A 292 6.15 -11.73 -7.05
N SER A 293 5.66 -12.04 -5.87
CA SER A 293 6.00 -11.32 -4.65
C SER A 293 6.55 -12.25 -3.59
N THR A 294 7.53 -11.76 -2.87
CA THR A 294 8.11 -12.44 -1.70
C THR A 294 8.06 -11.48 -0.52
N ARG A 295 7.60 -11.99 0.61
CA ARG A 295 7.52 -11.26 1.86
C ARG A 295 8.40 -11.93 2.91
N GLU A 296 9.19 -11.13 3.61
CA GLU A 296 9.99 -11.59 4.73
C GLU A 296 9.87 -10.61 5.90
N VAL A 297 9.88 -11.14 7.12
CA VAL A 297 9.74 -10.34 8.34
C VAL A 297 10.91 -10.63 9.27
N ILE A 298 11.66 -9.58 9.63
CA ILE A 298 12.75 -9.66 10.59
C ILE A 298 12.31 -8.96 11.87
N ARG A 299 12.54 -9.66 13.00
CA ARG A 299 12.39 -9.05 14.31
C ARG A 299 13.72 -8.45 14.77
N VAL A 300 13.73 -7.15 14.98
CA VAL A 300 14.87 -6.40 15.50
C VAL A 300 14.64 -6.14 16.98
N GLN A 301 15.49 -6.68 17.84
CA GLN A 301 15.41 -6.43 19.28
C GLN A 301 15.86 -4.99 19.59
N ASN A 302 15.21 -4.37 20.55
CA ASN A 302 15.60 -3.03 20.97
C ASN A 302 16.96 -3.09 21.66
N PRO A 303 18.00 -2.40 21.20
CA PRO A 303 19.30 -2.44 21.85
C PRO A 303 19.20 -1.77 23.22
N SER A 304 19.68 -2.44 24.26
CA SER A 304 19.96 -1.77 25.52
C SER A 304 20.96 -0.63 25.27
N ARG A 305 20.80 0.50 25.93
CA ARG A 305 21.54 1.77 25.75
C ARG A 305 23.08 1.69 25.74
N SER A 306 23.66 0.51 25.90
CA SER A 306 25.10 0.29 26.01
C SER A 306 25.70 -0.71 25.02
N SER A 307 24.93 -1.29 24.12
CA SER A 307 25.45 -2.23 23.12
C SER A 307 25.27 -1.66 21.71
N SER A 308 26.29 -1.79 20.87
CA SER A 308 26.17 -1.57 19.44
C SER A 308 25.02 -2.40 18.89
N ILE A 309 24.11 -1.75 18.15
CA ILE A 309 23.01 -2.44 17.49
C ILE A 309 23.63 -3.30 16.40
N THR A 310 23.65 -4.60 16.58
CA THR A 310 23.99 -5.51 15.49
C THR A 310 22.66 -5.94 14.85
N ILE A 311 22.31 -5.30 13.73
CA ILE A 311 21.17 -5.73 12.92
C ILE A 311 21.74 -6.73 11.92
N PRO A 312 21.22 -7.97 11.85
CA PRO A 312 21.71 -8.94 10.88
C PRO A 312 21.47 -8.46 9.46
N VAL A 313 22.49 -8.58 8.62
CA VAL A 313 22.36 -8.39 7.18
C VAL A 313 21.54 -9.54 6.62
N GLN A 314 20.49 -9.21 5.88
CA GLN A 314 19.60 -10.21 5.30
C GLN A 314 19.86 -10.36 3.80
N THR A 315 19.90 -11.60 3.34
CA THR A 315 20.04 -11.94 1.92
C THR A 315 18.75 -12.53 1.42
N ILE A 316 18.22 -11.96 0.33
CA ILE A 316 17.05 -12.46 -0.38
C ILE A 316 17.52 -12.98 -1.73
N GLN A 317 17.16 -14.22 -2.07
CA GLN A 317 17.49 -14.82 -3.36
C GLN A 317 16.26 -14.84 -4.25
N ILE A 318 16.40 -14.30 -5.45
CA ILE A 318 15.37 -14.31 -6.46
C ILE A 318 15.92 -15.07 -7.67
N ASN A 319 15.23 -16.13 -8.05
CA ASN A 319 15.61 -16.93 -9.19
C ASN A 319 14.85 -16.47 -10.43
N GLU A 320 15.56 -15.97 -11.41
CA GLU A 320 14.98 -15.47 -12.66
C GLU A 320 15.66 -16.10 -13.87
N ALA A 321 14.84 -16.63 -14.78
CA ALA A 321 15.31 -17.28 -16.00
C ALA A 321 15.17 -16.39 -17.26
N VAL A 322 14.57 -15.20 -17.14
CA VAL A 322 14.36 -14.29 -18.27
C VAL A 322 15.51 -13.33 -18.46
N ASN A 323 15.70 -12.89 -19.70
CA ASN A 323 16.80 -12.01 -20.08
C ASN A 323 16.68 -10.58 -19.54
N PHE A 324 15.52 -10.22 -19.01
CA PHE A 324 15.24 -8.87 -18.54
C PHE A 324 14.04 -8.86 -17.58
N PHE A 325 14.14 -8.15 -16.46
CA PHE A 325 13.06 -8.02 -15.48
C PHE A 325 13.21 -6.74 -14.64
N HIS A 326 12.15 -6.44 -13.89
CA HIS A 326 12.07 -5.32 -12.96
C HIS A 326 11.92 -5.83 -11.54
N LEU A 327 12.62 -5.20 -10.61
CA LEU A 327 12.45 -5.45 -9.18
C LEU A 327 11.92 -4.20 -8.49
N ALA A 328 10.90 -4.38 -7.67
CA ALA A 328 10.46 -3.36 -6.75
C ALA A 328 10.61 -3.89 -5.32
N LEU A 329 11.16 -3.07 -4.45
CA LEU A 329 11.44 -3.40 -3.06
C LEU A 329 10.78 -2.37 -2.15
N GLN A 330 10.22 -2.84 -1.04
CA GLN A 330 9.65 -1.98 -0.01
C GLN A 330 10.00 -2.53 1.37
N TRP A 331 10.32 -1.64 2.28
CA TRP A 331 10.58 -1.96 3.69
C TRP A 331 9.62 -1.17 4.56
N ASP A 332 8.87 -1.89 5.39
CA ASP A 332 7.94 -1.33 6.36
C ASP A 332 8.45 -1.60 7.77
N GLN A 333 8.60 -0.55 8.58
CA GLN A 333 8.96 -0.68 9.99
C GLN A 333 7.70 -0.61 10.85
N TYR A 334 7.53 -1.58 11.74
CA TYR A 334 6.42 -1.65 12.69
C TYR A 334 6.93 -1.64 14.14
N ALA A 335 6.18 -0.98 15.02
CA ALA A 335 6.36 -1.12 16.46
C ALA A 335 5.20 -1.93 17.06
N PHE A 336 5.49 -2.62 18.17
CA PHE A 336 4.44 -3.20 19.00
C PHE A 336 3.92 -2.13 19.97
N THR A 337 2.61 -2.04 20.08
CA THR A 337 1.96 -1.26 21.13
C THR A 337 1.71 -2.15 22.36
N SER A 338 1.44 -1.53 23.50
CA SER A 338 1.06 -2.25 24.73
C SER A 338 -0.14 -3.19 24.56
N ASP A 339 -0.96 -2.94 23.55
CA ASP A 339 -2.16 -3.73 23.25
C ASP A 339 -1.90 -4.83 22.21
N GLY A 340 -0.63 -5.02 21.80
CA GLY A 340 -0.23 -5.99 20.79
C GLY A 340 -0.56 -5.56 19.34
N ILE A 341 -1.01 -4.33 19.14
CA ILE A 341 -1.29 -3.76 17.82
C ILE A 341 0.02 -3.28 17.21
N GLU A 342 0.29 -3.73 16.00
CA GLU A 342 1.43 -3.25 15.22
C GLU A 342 1.11 -1.86 14.65
N GLU A 343 1.92 -0.87 15.02
CA GLU A 343 1.85 0.47 14.43
C GLU A 343 2.95 0.61 13.39
N ARG A 344 2.58 1.00 12.16
CA ARG A 344 3.53 1.32 11.11
C ARG A 344 4.19 2.65 11.43
N LEU A 345 5.52 2.66 11.56
CA LEU A 345 6.29 3.83 11.94
C LEU A 345 6.96 4.52 10.76
N ARG A 346 7.52 3.73 9.86
CA ARG A 346 8.30 4.22 8.73
C ARG A 346 8.17 3.28 7.54
N VAL A 347 8.37 3.83 6.35
CA VAL A 347 8.34 3.06 5.12
C VAL A 347 9.32 3.64 4.11
N THR A 348 9.93 2.78 3.32
CA THR A 348 10.67 3.21 2.12
C THR A 348 10.49 2.21 1.01
N SER A 349 10.61 2.67 -0.22
CA SER A 349 10.57 1.82 -1.40
C SER A 349 11.62 2.25 -2.39
N THR A 350 12.12 1.29 -3.16
CA THR A 350 13.00 1.52 -4.28
C THR A 350 12.63 0.61 -5.45
N ARG A 351 13.13 0.94 -6.62
CA ARG A 351 12.93 0.15 -7.81
C ARG A 351 14.27 -0.04 -8.53
N ILE A 352 14.50 -1.25 -9.01
CA ILE A 352 15.60 -1.60 -9.88
C ILE A 352 15.00 -1.95 -11.23
N ASP A 353 15.27 -1.13 -12.22
CA ASP A 353 14.77 -1.33 -13.56
C ASP A 353 15.83 -2.00 -14.42
N SER A 354 15.38 -2.84 -15.36
CA SER A 354 16.22 -3.33 -16.43
C SER A 354 17.38 -4.22 -15.98
N LEU A 355 17.16 -5.09 -15.02
CA LEU A 355 18.12 -6.15 -14.71
C LEU A 355 18.17 -7.16 -15.86
N SER A 356 19.38 -7.42 -16.36
CA SER A 356 19.64 -8.46 -17.35
C SER A 356 20.17 -9.73 -16.69
N ALA A 357 19.83 -10.88 -17.25
CA ALA A 357 20.49 -12.13 -16.88
C ALA A 357 21.98 -12.08 -17.27
N LEU A 358 22.79 -12.88 -16.56
CA LEU A 358 24.17 -13.15 -16.94
C LEU A 358 24.19 -14.12 -18.17
N ASP A 359 25.26 -14.06 -18.97
CA ASP A 359 25.38 -14.94 -20.11
C ASP A 359 25.58 -16.39 -19.69
N ALA A 360 24.58 -17.22 -19.96
CA ALA A 360 24.60 -18.67 -19.69
C ALA A 360 25.03 -19.50 -20.89
N SER A 361 25.45 -18.89 -21.99
CA SER A 361 25.81 -19.61 -23.24
C SER A 361 26.99 -20.57 -23.10
N GLY A 362 27.85 -20.32 -22.13
CA GLY A 362 29.10 -21.11 -21.92
C GLY A 362 30.19 -20.87 -22.97
N ILE A 363 30.01 -19.86 -23.83
CA ILE A 363 30.90 -19.57 -24.97
C ILE A 363 31.87 -18.45 -24.61
N THR A 364 31.39 -17.41 -23.94
CA THR A 364 32.18 -16.24 -23.58
C THR A 364 32.48 -16.22 -22.08
N LEU A 365 33.64 -15.67 -21.72
CA LEU A 365 33.95 -15.41 -20.30
C LEU A 365 32.89 -14.54 -19.69
N GLU A 366 32.33 -14.96 -18.54
CA GLU A 366 31.35 -14.20 -17.80
C GLU A 366 31.77 -14.08 -16.33
N MET A 367 31.27 -13.07 -15.63
CA MET A 367 31.57 -12.77 -14.24
C MET A 367 30.31 -12.27 -13.52
N SER A 368 30.11 -12.73 -12.28
CA SER A 368 29.07 -12.19 -11.41
C SER A 368 29.25 -10.69 -11.17
N ASP A 369 28.25 -10.07 -10.57
CA ASP A 369 28.46 -8.75 -9.97
C ASP A 369 29.40 -8.87 -8.75
N LEU A 370 30.04 -7.75 -8.39
CA LEU A 370 30.90 -7.69 -7.20
C LEU A 370 30.02 -7.59 -5.93
N LYS A 371 30.16 -8.59 -5.08
CA LYS A 371 29.51 -8.65 -3.77
C LYS A 371 30.47 -8.07 -2.72
N PRO A 372 30.18 -6.84 -2.21
CA PRO A 372 30.99 -6.31 -1.12
C PRO A 372 30.76 -7.12 0.15
N ILE A 373 31.86 -7.43 0.83
CA ILE A 373 31.87 -8.11 2.13
C ILE A 373 32.71 -7.30 3.11
N ALA A 374 32.27 -7.26 4.36
CA ALA A 374 33.01 -6.58 5.41
C ALA A 374 32.99 -7.38 6.71
N SER A 375 34.05 -7.19 7.50
CA SER A 375 34.17 -7.74 8.86
C SER A 375 34.36 -6.59 9.84
N VAL A 376 33.54 -6.59 10.89
CA VAL A 376 33.60 -5.60 11.97
C VAL A 376 34.11 -6.28 13.23
N GLY A 377 35.19 -5.75 13.83
CA GLY A 377 35.68 -6.23 15.10
C GLY A 377 36.17 -7.68 15.10
N GLY A 378 36.59 -8.23 13.94
CA GLY A 378 37.09 -9.61 13.80
C GLY A 378 36.00 -10.67 13.69
N SER A 379 34.76 -10.28 13.38
CA SER A 379 33.69 -11.21 12.99
C SER A 379 34.01 -11.88 11.63
N LEU A 380 33.23 -12.92 11.31
CA LEU A 380 33.25 -13.46 9.94
C LEU A 380 32.79 -12.38 8.94
N PRO A 381 33.33 -12.38 7.71
CA PRO A 381 32.88 -11.48 6.68
C PRO A 381 31.41 -11.71 6.33
N GLU A 382 30.64 -10.62 6.29
CA GLU A 382 29.22 -10.64 5.93
C GLU A 382 28.98 -9.71 4.74
N PRO A 383 27.94 -9.93 3.90
CA PRO A 383 27.56 -9.01 2.84
C PRO A 383 27.41 -7.59 3.38
N TRP A 384 27.97 -6.60 2.65
CA TRP A 384 28.01 -5.22 3.09
C TRP A 384 27.17 -4.33 2.15
N PRO A 385 25.92 -4.01 2.53
CA PRO A 385 25.02 -3.23 1.66
C PRO A 385 25.32 -1.73 1.64
N HIS A 386 26.10 -1.23 2.60
CA HIS A 386 26.37 0.21 2.72
C HIS A 386 27.26 0.73 1.57
N GLY A 387 27.00 1.96 1.16
CA GLY A 387 27.84 2.70 0.20
C GLY A 387 29.12 3.24 0.82
N TRP A 388 29.37 2.99 2.09
CA TRP A 388 30.51 3.50 2.85
C TRP A 388 31.21 2.40 3.67
N ILE A 389 32.44 2.62 4.01
CA ILE A 389 33.26 1.77 4.89
C ILE A 389 33.99 2.67 5.87
N GLN A 390 34.07 2.24 7.13
CA GLN A 390 34.84 2.93 8.12
C GLN A 390 36.31 2.49 8.08
N LYS A 391 37.19 3.43 8.36
CA LYS A 391 38.61 3.17 8.51
C LYS A 391 38.83 2.11 9.58
N GLY A 392 39.64 1.09 9.29
CA GLY A 392 39.93 -0.03 10.21
C GLY A 392 39.01 -1.25 10.06
N MET A 393 37.95 -1.16 9.25
CA MET A 393 37.17 -2.34 8.87
C MET A 393 37.95 -3.16 7.84
N SER A 394 37.92 -4.49 7.96
CA SER A 394 38.35 -5.38 6.90
C SER A 394 37.27 -5.40 5.80
N PHE A 395 37.65 -5.05 4.58
CA PHE A 395 36.75 -4.98 3.44
C PHE A 395 37.27 -5.84 2.29
N GLY A 396 36.38 -6.55 1.66
CA GLY A 396 36.67 -7.38 0.52
C GLY A 396 35.53 -7.42 -0.51
N LEU A 397 35.79 -8.12 -1.58
CA LEU A 397 34.85 -8.39 -2.65
C LEU A 397 34.79 -9.90 -2.87
N ALA A 398 33.58 -10.45 -2.92
CA ALA A 398 33.35 -11.82 -3.38
C ALA A 398 32.69 -11.77 -4.76
N PHE A 399 33.10 -12.64 -5.65
CA PHE A 399 32.56 -12.76 -7.01
C PHE A 399 32.83 -14.15 -7.58
N GLU A 400 32.15 -14.47 -8.66
CA GLU A 400 32.31 -15.75 -9.38
C GLU A 400 32.70 -15.47 -10.83
N ILE A 401 33.56 -16.34 -11.35
CA ILE A 401 34.05 -16.33 -12.73
C ILE A 401 33.50 -17.58 -13.42
N TYR A 402 32.88 -17.40 -14.58
CA TYR A 402 32.23 -18.46 -15.33
C TYR A 402 32.85 -18.64 -16.70
N HIS A 403 32.76 -19.86 -17.22
CA HIS A 403 33.11 -20.21 -18.60
C HIS A 403 34.59 -20.06 -18.96
N LEU A 404 35.48 -20.17 -17.96
CA LEU A 404 36.93 -20.24 -18.24
C LEU A 404 37.25 -21.35 -19.25
N THR A 405 38.22 -21.09 -20.13
CA THR A 405 38.63 -22.01 -21.17
C THR A 405 39.64 -23.05 -20.64
N TYR A 406 39.44 -24.30 -20.98
CA TYR A 406 40.45 -25.33 -20.71
C TYR A 406 41.63 -25.25 -21.72
N GLY A 407 42.81 -25.28 -21.18
CA GLY A 407 44.06 -25.43 -21.93
C GLY A 407 44.50 -26.88 -22.04
N ILE A 408 45.80 -27.04 -22.13
CA ILE A 408 46.45 -28.35 -22.14
C ILE A 408 46.29 -28.97 -20.74
N GLU A 409 46.02 -30.27 -20.69
CA GLU A 409 45.85 -31.04 -19.45
C GLU A 409 44.54 -30.70 -18.66
N ASP A 410 43.53 -30.13 -19.37
CA ASP A 410 42.25 -29.72 -18.80
C ASP A 410 42.39 -28.71 -17.63
N LEU A 411 43.42 -27.89 -17.66
CA LEU A 411 43.64 -26.82 -16.69
C LEU A 411 43.16 -25.48 -17.25
N THR A 412 42.55 -24.65 -16.39
CA THR A 412 42.22 -23.25 -16.66
C THR A 412 43.32 -22.35 -16.15
N SER A 413 43.58 -21.22 -16.83
CA SER A 413 44.56 -20.21 -16.40
C SER A 413 43.95 -18.84 -16.59
N TYR A 414 43.92 -18.02 -15.51
CA TYR A 414 43.33 -16.70 -15.54
C TYR A 414 44.12 -15.72 -14.69
N ARG A 415 43.94 -14.43 -15.00
CA ARG A 415 44.55 -13.33 -14.27
C ARG A 415 43.43 -12.44 -13.71
N ILE A 416 43.51 -12.10 -12.44
CA ILE A 416 42.65 -11.11 -11.80
C ILE A 416 43.47 -9.85 -11.57
N THR A 417 42.97 -8.72 -12.06
CA THR A 417 43.53 -7.39 -11.81
C THR A 417 42.48 -6.56 -11.07
N TYR A 418 42.85 -6.00 -9.94
CA TYR A 418 41.99 -5.05 -9.24
C TYR A 418 42.69 -3.70 -9.13
N ASP A 419 41.96 -2.69 -9.60
CA ASP A 419 42.36 -1.30 -9.59
C ASP A 419 41.51 -0.52 -8.57
N VAL A 420 42.17 0.18 -7.66
CA VAL A 420 41.51 1.08 -6.70
C VAL A 420 41.86 2.50 -7.12
N ALA A 421 40.90 3.18 -7.74
CA ALA A 421 41.00 4.57 -8.14
C ALA A 421 40.35 5.50 -7.12
N ARG A 422 40.91 6.64 -6.87
CA ARG A 422 40.36 7.71 -6.06
C ARG A 422 39.94 8.87 -6.93
N THR A 423 38.79 9.48 -6.65
CA THR A 423 38.33 10.68 -7.38
C THR A 423 39.33 11.82 -7.31
N GLN A 424 40.14 11.88 -6.24
CA GLN A 424 41.28 12.80 -6.11
C GLN A 424 42.47 12.03 -5.55
N GLY A 425 43.38 11.57 -6.41
CA GLY A 425 44.59 10.90 -5.94
C GLY A 425 45.18 9.91 -6.92
N ARG A 426 46.09 9.06 -6.41
CA ARG A 426 46.73 7.99 -7.18
C ARG A 426 45.85 6.75 -7.19
N SER A 427 45.80 6.06 -8.33
CA SER A 427 45.28 4.68 -8.43
C SER A 427 46.35 3.70 -7.97
N SER A 428 45.92 2.58 -7.41
CA SER A 428 46.75 1.42 -7.15
C SER A 428 46.19 0.23 -7.95
N SER A 429 47.09 -0.54 -8.55
CA SER A 429 46.74 -1.73 -9.33
C SER A 429 47.50 -2.93 -8.79
N THR A 430 46.83 -4.06 -8.68
CA THR A 430 47.41 -5.33 -8.25
C THR A 430 46.90 -6.42 -9.17
N SER A 431 47.79 -7.30 -9.65
CA SER A 431 47.43 -8.43 -10.51
C SER A 431 47.89 -9.74 -9.89
N LEU A 432 47.07 -10.75 -9.94
CA LEU A 432 47.30 -12.09 -9.47
C LEU A 432 46.98 -13.08 -10.58
N GLU A 433 47.81 -14.11 -10.74
CA GLU A 433 47.62 -15.19 -11.71
C GLU A 433 47.27 -16.49 -11.00
N PHE A 434 46.31 -17.20 -11.57
CA PHE A 434 45.78 -18.44 -11.03
C PHE A 434 45.71 -19.53 -12.09
N GLU A 435 45.87 -20.77 -11.63
CA GLU A 435 45.61 -21.99 -12.41
C GLU A 435 44.62 -22.86 -11.63
N GLY A 436 43.72 -23.55 -12.35
CA GLY A 436 42.70 -24.38 -11.71
C GLY A 436 42.17 -25.48 -12.62
N GLU A 437 41.35 -26.36 -12.08
CA GLU A 437 40.72 -27.48 -12.79
C GLU A 437 39.23 -27.21 -13.11
N SER A 438 38.71 -26.00 -12.80
CA SER A 438 37.31 -25.66 -12.95
C SER A 438 37.11 -24.46 -13.88
N ARG A 439 36.05 -24.52 -14.70
CA ARG A 439 35.56 -23.39 -15.51
C ARG A 439 34.74 -22.39 -14.70
N LEU A 440 34.33 -22.78 -13.47
CA LEU A 440 33.62 -21.95 -12.49
C LEU A 440 34.55 -21.79 -11.29
N VAL A 441 34.85 -20.56 -10.92
CA VAL A 441 35.69 -20.23 -9.78
C VAL A 441 35.01 -19.18 -8.91
N GLN A 442 35.10 -19.38 -7.61
CA GLN A 442 34.64 -18.41 -6.60
C GLN A 442 35.87 -17.76 -5.97
N GLU A 443 35.90 -16.43 -6.00
CA GLU A 443 37.00 -15.63 -5.50
C GLU A 443 36.58 -14.65 -4.43
N GLU A 444 37.43 -14.50 -3.42
CA GLU A 444 37.35 -13.47 -2.41
C GLU A 444 38.65 -12.70 -2.33
N ILE A 445 38.59 -11.39 -2.56
CA ILE A 445 39.75 -10.52 -2.45
C ILE A 445 39.54 -9.51 -1.31
N TYR A 446 40.55 -9.35 -0.46
CA TYR A 446 40.55 -8.35 0.59
C TYR A 446 41.42 -7.17 0.19
N LEU A 447 40.88 -5.97 0.34
CA LEU A 447 41.49 -4.75 -0.18
C LEU A 447 42.11 -3.92 0.95
N GLU A 448 43.38 -3.53 0.76
CA GLU A 448 44.02 -2.52 1.60
C GLU A 448 43.64 -1.11 1.10
N LEU A 449 42.62 -0.51 1.70
CA LEU A 449 42.07 0.79 1.25
C LEU A 449 42.91 2.00 1.66
N GLY A 450 43.92 1.80 2.53
CA GLY A 450 44.81 2.86 3.02
C GLY A 450 44.06 3.88 3.93
N ASP A 451 44.76 4.98 4.23
CA ASP A 451 44.32 5.93 5.30
C ASP A 451 43.51 7.12 4.81
N LYS A 452 43.40 7.37 3.53
CA LYS A 452 42.76 8.57 2.98
C LYS A 452 41.28 8.36 2.75
N THR A 453 40.46 9.16 3.36
CA THR A 453 39.00 9.22 3.16
C THR A 453 38.59 9.72 1.78
N GLY A 454 37.38 9.42 1.38
CA GLY A 454 36.78 9.86 0.11
C GLY A 454 36.24 8.72 -0.73
N GLU A 455 35.75 9.07 -1.91
CA GLU A 455 35.17 8.14 -2.86
C GLU A 455 36.25 7.31 -3.55
N LEU A 456 36.03 5.99 -3.60
CA LEU A 456 36.85 4.99 -4.24
C LEU A 456 36.03 4.29 -5.31
N VAL A 457 36.61 4.12 -6.50
CA VAL A 457 36.11 3.24 -7.55
C VAL A 457 37.04 2.03 -7.61
N ILE A 458 36.49 0.86 -7.40
CA ILE A 458 37.20 -0.40 -7.44
C ILE A 458 36.78 -1.11 -8.72
N THR A 459 37.71 -1.38 -9.61
CA THR A 459 37.50 -2.14 -10.85
C THR A 459 38.18 -3.49 -10.70
N VAL A 460 37.43 -4.56 -10.88
CA VAL A 460 37.96 -5.94 -10.95
C VAL A 460 37.88 -6.41 -12.40
N SER A 461 39.02 -6.73 -13.00
CA SER A 461 39.13 -7.27 -14.35
C SER A 461 39.63 -8.71 -14.27
N VAL A 462 39.00 -9.59 -15.02
CA VAL A 462 39.39 -10.99 -15.15
C VAL A 462 39.77 -11.24 -16.60
N GLN A 463 40.96 -11.78 -16.83
CA GLN A 463 41.44 -12.20 -18.14
C GLN A 463 41.68 -13.71 -18.17
N ASP A 464 40.98 -14.41 -19.03
CA ASP A 464 41.28 -15.80 -19.38
C ASP A 464 42.56 -15.85 -20.20
N GLN A 465 43.59 -16.47 -19.66
CA GLN A 465 44.91 -16.51 -20.30
C GLN A 465 44.97 -17.49 -21.50
N ILE A 466 43.95 -18.33 -21.65
CA ILE A 466 43.88 -19.35 -22.73
C ILE A 466 43.10 -18.81 -23.93
N SER A 467 41.90 -18.27 -23.70
CA SER A 467 41.12 -17.66 -24.78
C SER A 467 41.57 -16.22 -25.09
N GLY A 468 42.11 -15.52 -24.13
CA GLY A 468 42.45 -14.09 -24.23
C GLY A 468 41.26 -13.17 -23.93
N ASP A 469 40.08 -13.72 -23.61
CA ASP A 469 38.89 -12.94 -23.26
C ASP A 469 39.08 -12.18 -21.93
N GLU A 470 38.49 -11.00 -21.84
CA GLU A 470 38.57 -10.15 -20.66
C GLU A 470 37.19 -9.60 -20.32
N ILE A 471 36.88 -9.58 -19.02
CA ILE A 471 35.64 -9.00 -18.48
C ILE A 471 35.95 -8.17 -17.23
N SER A 472 35.20 -7.10 -17.01
CA SER A 472 35.38 -6.25 -15.82
C SER A 472 34.05 -5.85 -15.15
N ARG A 473 34.13 -5.55 -13.85
CA ARG A 473 33.06 -5.01 -13.05
C ARG A 473 33.57 -3.91 -12.13
N ASP A 474 32.75 -2.89 -11.90
CA ASP A 474 33.08 -1.75 -11.07
C ASP A 474 32.22 -1.70 -9.81
N LEU A 475 32.81 -1.23 -8.72
CA LEU A 475 32.13 -0.93 -7.47
C LEU A 475 32.58 0.43 -6.94
N THR A 476 31.60 1.29 -6.59
CA THR A 476 31.88 2.57 -5.93
C THR A 476 31.56 2.48 -4.45
N ILE A 477 32.49 2.96 -3.58
CA ILE A 477 32.32 3.05 -2.13
C ILE A 477 32.93 4.35 -1.59
N ILE A 478 32.50 4.75 -0.41
CA ILE A 478 33.06 5.91 0.30
C ILE A 478 33.83 5.43 1.53
N LEU A 479 35.09 5.79 1.63
CA LEU A 479 35.90 5.54 2.82
C LEU A 479 35.75 6.72 3.80
N GLU A 480 35.18 6.46 4.97
CA GLU A 480 34.92 7.46 6.02
C GLU A 480 35.92 7.32 7.18
N ASN A 481 36.11 8.43 7.89
CA ASN A 481 36.82 8.38 9.15
C ASN A 481 35.99 7.65 10.21
N GLU A 482 36.67 7.04 11.17
CA GLU A 482 36.05 6.50 12.37
C GLU A 482 35.22 7.63 13.02
N GLN A 483 33.89 7.43 13.11
CA GLN A 483 33.06 8.36 13.87
C GLN A 483 33.34 8.13 15.35
N GLY A 484 33.96 9.09 16.01
CA GLY A 484 34.29 9.07 17.43
C GLY A 484 33.07 9.20 18.35
#